data_d4ef63c255e8b7ea15dcef9bd2da6dc7
#
_entry.id   d4ef63c255e8b7ea15dcef9bd2da6dc7
#
_cell.length_a   1.000
_cell.length_b   1.000
_cell.length_c   1.000
_cell.angle_alpha   90.00
_cell.angle_beta   90.00
_cell.angle_gamma   90.00
#
_symmetry.space_group_name_H-M   'P 1'
#
loop_
_entity.id
_entity.type
_entity.pdbx_description
1 polymer ?
#
loop_
_entity_poly.entity_id
_entity_poly.type
_entity_poly.pdbx_seq_one_letter_code
_entity_poly.pdbx_strand_id
1 'polypeptide(L)'
;MTAISRANKRVLIIEDHALFAESLELTLSLQGYSARRLLLPEEGGSMASLRAAALRSNPRIVLLDLDLGRFGDGSALIEPLSRAGITVVVITASANLGRWGGCVRLGARKVLSKSRPLQETLATVRRLEQGLPVMTSDEVETLLQHWRSDRAESESRRQLLERLTPRERAVLGQLQMGRTVREIARASVVSEATVRTQVKSILGKFEVSSQLAAVGLANQMAQAS
;
A
#
# COMPACT_ATOMS: atom_id res chain seq x y z
N MET A 1 -6.26 40.26 8.69
CA MET A 1 -6.22 38.78 8.70
C MET A 1 -4.75 38.38 8.71
N THR A 2 -4.29 37.89 9.83
CA THR A 2 -2.89 37.77 10.26
C THR A 2 -2.15 36.65 9.48
N ALA A 3 -0.84 36.77 9.28
CA ALA A 3 0.08 35.81 8.60
C ALA A 3 -0.05 34.36 9.13
N ILE A 4 -0.42 34.19 10.39
CA ILE A 4 -0.67 32.89 11.05
C ILE A 4 -1.83 32.11 10.37
N SER A 5 -2.88 32.81 9.87
CA SER A 5 -4.01 32.18 9.19
C SER A 5 -3.64 31.57 7.84
N ARG A 6 -2.73 32.16 7.08
CA ARG A 6 -2.27 31.63 5.77
C ARG A 6 -1.32 30.44 5.90
N ALA A 7 -0.51 30.38 6.95
CA ALA A 7 0.40 29.27 7.18
C ALA A 7 -0.34 27.95 7.47
N ASN A 8 -1.49 28.00 8.13
CA ASN A 8 -2.32 26.84 8.45
C ASN A 8 -3.09 26.26 7.26
N LYS A 9 -3.17 26.99 6.13
CA LYS A 9 -3.97 26.62 4.96
C LYS A 9 -3.18 25.99 3.82
N ARG A 10 -1.89 25.68 4.02
CA ARG A 10 -1.05 25.09 2.99
C ARG A 10 -1.33 23.58 2.86
N VAL A 11 -1.83 23.20 1.70
CA VAL A 11 -2.12 21.80 1.34
C VAL A 11 -1.25 21.40 0.16
N LEU A 12 -0.51 20.31 0.29
CA LEU A 12 0.24 19.69 -0.80
C LEU A 12 -0.51 18.44 -1.26
N ILE A 13 -0.66 18.29 -2.56
CA ILE A 13 -1.29 17.14 -3.19
C ILE A 13 -0.19 16.33 -3.87
N ILE A 14 -0.07 15.05 -3.52
CA ILE A 14 0.87 14.07 -4.11
C ILE A 14 0.01 12.98 -4.73
N GLU A 15 -0.15 13.03 -6.05
CA GLU A 15 -1.10 12.23 -6.82
C GLU A 15 -0.59 12.11 -8.26
N ASP A 16 -0.61 10.91 -8.84
CA ASP A 16 -0.15 10.67 -10.20
C ASP A 16 -1.26 10.85 -11.26
N HIS A 17 -2.54 10.76 -10.87
CA HIS A 17 -3.67 11.03 -11.74
C HIS A 17 -3.92 12.52 -11.88
N ALA A 18 -3.44 13.13 -12.95
CA ALA A 18 -3.46 14.57 -13.17
C ALA A 18 -4.84 15.21 -12.99
N LEU A 19 -5.91 14.63 -13.57
CA LEU A 19 -7.28 15.16 -13.46
C LEU A 19 -7.81 15.15 -12.03
N PHE A 20 -7.50 14.10 -11.27
CA PHE A 20 -7.92 14.03 -9.86
C PHE A 20 -7.17 15.05 -9.01
N ALA A 21 -5.85 15.17 -9.22
CA ALA A 21 -5.03 16.17 -8.55
C ALA A 21 -5.49 17.60 -8.86
N GLU A 22 -5.85 17.91 -10.11
CA GLU A 22 -6.40 19.20 -10.53
C GLU A 22 -7.73 19.51 -9.88
N SER A 23 -8.63 18.54 -9.82
CA SER A 23 -9.93 18.67 -9.16
C SER A 23 -9.78 18.98 -7.67
N LEU A 24 -8.86 18.31 -6.98
CA LEU A 24 -8.53 18.56 -5.59
C LEU A 24 -7.95 19.97 -5.38
N GLU A 25 -6.96 20.36 -6.20
CA GLU A 25 -6.32 21.67 -6.13
C GLU A 25 -7.31 22.80 -6.34
N LEU A 26 -8.13 22.72 -7.38
CA LEU A 26 -9.16 23.71 -7.69
C LEU A 26 -10.19 23.83 -6.55
N THR A 27 -10.70 22.69 -6.10
CA THR A 27 -11.75 22.67 -5.07
C THR A 27 -11.26 23.22 -3.74
N LEU A 28 -10.04 22.86 -3.32
CA LEU A 28 -9.42 23.40 -2.11
C LEU A 28 -9.11 24.89 -2.25
N SER A 29 -8.63 25.33 -3.42
CA SER A 29 -8.34 26.75 -3.69
C SER A 29 -9.60 27.61 -3.61
N LEU A 30 -10.74 27.13 -4.14
CA LEU A 30 -12.05 27.79 -4.02
C LEU A 30 -12.53 27.92 -2.56
N GLN A 31 -12.09 27.02 -1.67
CA GLN A 31 -12.36 27.08 -0.22
C GLN A 31 -11.33 27.93 0.54
N GLY A 32 -10.41 28.60 -0.16
CA GLY A 32 -9.42 29.52 0.41
C GLY A 32 -8.18 28.83 0.99
N TYR A 33 -7.91 27.58 0.61
CA TYR A 33 -6.65 26.91 0.91
C TYR A 33 -5.56 27.29 -0.09
N SER A 34 -4.31 27.33 0.36
CA SER A 34 -3.13 27.41 -0.52
C SER A 34 -2.76 25.97 -0.95
N ALA A 35 -3.59 25.44 -1.84
CA ALA A 35 -3.37 24.09 -2.37
C ALA A 35 -2.35 24.14 -3.53
N ARG A 36 -1.47 23.15 -3.58
CA ARG A 36 -0.49 22.97 -4.67
C ARG A 36 -0.29 21.49 -4.94
N ARG A 37 -0.10 21.14 -6.18
CA ARG A 37 0.30 19.80 -6.58
C ARG A 37 1.83 19.66 -6.52
N LEU A 38 2.32 18.53 -6.02
CA LEU A 38 3.70 18.14 -6.23
C LEU A 38 3.80 17.55 -7.65
N LEU A 39 4.51 18.24 -8.54
CA LEU A 39 4.72 17.72 -9.89
C LEU A 39 5.59 16.46 -9.83
N LEU A 40 5.03 15.35 -10.30
CA LEU A 40 5.74 14.10 -10.44
C LEU A 40 6.45 14.12 -11.80
N PRO A 41 7.80 14.09 -11.85
CA PRO A 41 8.50 14.16 -13.13
C PRO A 41 8.19 12.92 -13.97
N GLU A 42 8.00 13.10 -15.28
CA GLU A 42 7.73 11.99 -16.22
C GLU A 42 8.95 11.08 -16.38
N GLU A 43 10.16 11.65 -16.35
CA GLU A 43 11.42 10.92 -16.42
C GLU A 43 12.31 11.24 -15.21
N GLY A 44 13.11 10.28 -14.81
CA GLY A 44 14.01 10.44 -13.64
C GLY A 44 13.23 10.55 -12.32
N GLY A 45 13.92 10.88 -11.27
CA GLY A 45 13.36 10.99 -9.91
C GLY A 45 13.23 9.65 -9.19
N SER A 46 13.04 9.76 -7.89
CA SER A 46 12.90 8.61 -6.98
C SER A 46 11.95 8.97 -5.84
N MET A 47 11.49 7.97 -5.07
CA MET A 47 10.73 8.20 -3.85
C MET A 47 11.48 9.14 -2.88
N ALA A 48 12.81 9.03 -2.81
CA ALA A 48 13.63 9.92 -1.99
C ALA A 48 13.58 11.38 -2.47
N SER A 49 13.58 11.62 -3.80
CA SER A 49 13.46 12.97 -4.36
C SER A 49 12.07 13.57 -4.11
N LEU A 50 10.99 12.76 -4.21
CA LEU A 50 9.62 13.18 -3.86
C LEU A 50 9.52 13.57 -2.40
N ARG A 51 10.06 12.75 -1.50
CA ARG A 51 10.12 13.04 -0.07
C ARG A 51 10.82 14.38 0.20
N ALA A 52 12.00 14.59 -0.39
CA ALA A 52 12.74 15.83 -0.22
C ALA A 52 11.96 17.06 -0.74
N ALA A 53 11.29 16.94 -1.88
CA ALA A 53 10.46 18.00 -2.44
C ALA A 53 9.25 18.31 -1.56
N ALA A 54 8.55 17.28 -1.05
CA ALA A 54 7.42 17.43 -0.14
C ALA A 54 7.84 18.14 1.17
N LEU A 55 8.96 17.74 1.76
CA LEU A 55 9.49 18.38 2.98
C LEU A 55 9.88 19.84 2.75
N ARG A 56 10.56 20.14 1.61
CA ARG A 56 10.95 21.53 1.26
C ARG A 56 9.75 22.46 1.06
N SER A 57 8.62 21.95 0.56
CA SER A 57 7.42 22.75 0.36
C SER A 57 6.72 23.13 1.68
N ASN A 58 7.13 22.51 2.79
CA ASN A 58 6.67 22.77 4.15
C ASN A 58 5.13 22.92 4.24
N PRO A 59 4.34 21.92 3.79
CA PRO A 59 2.90 21.97 3.86
C PRO A 59 2.41 21.76 5.29
N ARG A 60 1.21 22.22 5.62
CA ARG A 60 0.53 21.86 6.86
C ARG A 60 -0.14 20.49 6.74
N ILE A 61 -0.75 20.24 5.58
CA ILE A 61 -1.46 19.00 5.27
C ILE A 61 -0.94 18.47 3.93
N VAL A 62 -0.75 17.16 3.86
CA VAL A 62 -0.49 16.44 2.62
C VAL A 62 -1.68 15.55 2.32
N LEU A 63 -2.22 15.66 1.10
CA LEU A 63 -3.14 14.69 0.51
C LEU A 63 -2.30 13.75 -0.36
N LEU A 64 -2.24 12.48 0.00
CA LEU A 64 -1.29 11.51 -0.54
C LEU A 64 -2.03 10.33 -1.16
N ASP A 65 -1.78 10.07 -2.45
CA ASP A 65 -2.11 8.77 -3.01
C ASP A 65 -1.11 7.68 -2.61
N LEU A 66 -1.60 6.46 -2.51
CA LEU A 66 -0.76 5.29 -2.26
C LEU A 66 -0.16 4.72 -3.54
N ASP A 67 -0.80 4.94 -4.69
CA ASP A 67 -0.29 4.49 -5.97
C ASP A 67 0.28 5.69 -6.73
N LEU A 68 1.59 5.80 -6.73
CA LEU A 68 2.32 6.88 -7.40
C LEU A 68 2.97 6.40 -8.71
N GLY A 69 2.34 5.42 -9.35
CA GLY A 69 2.78 4.87 -10.61
C GLY A 69 4.23 4.37 -10.54
N ARG A 70 5.11 4.90 -11.36
CA ARG A 70 6.52 4.49 -11.42
C ARG A 70 7.33 4.75 -10.13
N PHE A 71 6.84 5.61 -9.24
CA PHE A 71 7.50 5.87 -7.95
C PHE A 71 7.14 4.80 -6.90
N GLY A 72 6.15 3.94 -7.20
CA GLY A 72 5.73 2.86 -6.33
C GLY A 72 4.77 3.28 -5.22
N ASP A 73 4.88 2.63 -4.07
CA ASP A 73 3.94 2.81 -2.96
C ASP A 73 4.19 4.11 -2.19
N GLY A 74 3.23 5.04 -2.29
CA GLY A 74 3.23 6.32 -1.58
C GLY A 74 3.25 6.19 -0.05
N SER A 75 2.91 5.03 0.52
CA SER A 75 2.96 4.81 1.97
C SER A 75 4.34 5.06 2.56
N ALA A 76 5.40 4.91 1.76
CA ALA A 76 6.79 5.23 2.16
C ALA A 76 7.01 6.71 2.53
N LEU A 77 6.11 7.61 2.12
CA LEU A 77 6.17 9.03 2.46
C LEU A 77 5.49 9.35 3.80
N ILE A 78 4.60 8.49 4.31
CA ILE A 78 3.76 8.82 5.47
C ILE A 78 4.61 9.08 6.71
N GLU A 79 5.43 8.12 7.09
CA GLU A 79 6.23 8.23 8.34
C GLU A 79 7.22 9.40 8.31
N PRO A 80 8.02 9.64 7.25
CA PRO A 80 8.90 10.80 7.18
C PRO A 80 8.18 12.14 7.26
N LEU A 81 7.01 12.28 6.60
CA LEU A 81 6.21 13.50 6.64
C LEU A 81 5.57 13.70 8.02
N SER A 82 5.02 12.64 8.61
CA SER A 82 4.42 12.67 9.95
C SER A 82 5.45 13.04 11.03
N ARG A 83 6.67 12.47 10.96
CA ARG A 83 7.77 12.82 11.86
C ARG A 83 8.24 14.27 11.73
N ALA A 84 8.08 14.85 10.56
CA ALA A 84 8.33 16.28 10.32
C ALA A 84 7.19 17.20 10.80
N GLY A 85 6.16 16.66 11.47
CA GLY A 85 5.00 17.41 11.97
C GLY A 85 3.97 17.74 10.89
N ILE A 86 4.08 17.16 9.71
CA ILE A 86 3.14 17.36 8.61
C ILE A 86 1.97 16.38 8.79
N THR A 87 0.75 16.90 8.68
CA THR A 87 -0.47 16.09 8.76
C THR A 87 -0.70 15.36 7.43
N VAL A 88 -0.69 14.03 7.44
CA VAL A 88 -0.90 13.22 6.24
C VAL A 88 -2.32 12.66 6.22
N VAL A 89 -3.04 12.92 5.13
CA VAL A 89 -4.32 12.29 4.77
C VAL A 89 -4.08 11.46 3.51
N VAL A 90 -4.34 10.18 3.60
CA VAL A 90 -4.22 9.27 2.46
C VAL A 90 -5.53 9.26 1.68
N ILE A 91 -5.46 9.31 0.36
CA ILE A 91 -6.60 9.18 -0.55
C ILE A 91 -6.25 8.09 -1.56
N THR A 92 -6.96 6.96 -1.52
CA THR A 92 -6.60 5.77 -2.32
C THR A 92 -7.78 5.11 -2.98
N ALA A 93 -7.56 4.48 -4.13
CA ALA A 93 -8.55 3.61 -4.78
C ALA A 93 -8.65 2.23 -4.11
N SER A 94 -7.64 1.83 -3.33
CA SER A 94 -7.63 0.54 -2.65
C SER A 94 -8.69 0.49 -1.54
N ALA A 95 -9.46 -0.60 -1.47
CA ALA A 95 -10.41 -0.89 -0.41
C ALA A 95 -9.84 -1.81 0.69
N ASN A 96 -8.54 -2.12 0.65
CA ASN A 96 -7.90 -3.02 1.61
C ASN A 96 -7.72 -2.34 2.97
N LEU A 97 -8.50 -2.77 3.97
CA LEU A 97 -8.47 -2.21 5.33
C LEU A 97 -7.15 -2.47 6.06
N GLY A 98 -6.46 -3.58 5.79
CA GLY A 98 -5.14 -3.83 6.35
C GLY A 98 -4.09 -2.85 5.83
N ARG A 99 -4.13 -2.52 4.52
CA ARG A 99 -3.29 -1.46 3.93
C ARG A 99 -3.62 -0.09 4.55
N TRP A 100 -4.91 0.21 4.79
CA TRP A 100 -5.33 1.44 5.48
C TRP A 100 -4.79 1.50 6.91
N GLY A 101 -4.90 0.38 7.66
CA GLY A 101 -4.34 0.27 9.00
C GLY A 101 -2.82 0.45 9.02
N GLY A 102 -2.12 -0.06 8.01
CA GLY A 102 -0.69 0.21 7.79
C GLY A 102 -0.38 1.70 7.67
N CYS A 103 -1.19 2.45 6.90
CA CYS A 103 -1.07 3.90 6.78
C CYS A 103 -1.28 4.63 8.12
N VAL A 104 -2.31 4.23 8.88
CA VAL A 104 -2.59 4.79 10.21
C VAL A 104 -1.42 4.52 11.17
N ARG A 105 -0.88 3.31 11.16
CA ARG A 105 0.31 2.94 11.96
C ARG A 105 1.54 3.79 11.61
N LEU A 106 1.71 4.16 10.34
CA LEU A 106 2.80 5.03 9.87
C LEU A 106 2.58 6.52 10.21
N GLY A 107 1.40 6.88 10.73
CA GLY A 107 1.08 8.24 11.18
C GLY A 107 0.08 9.00 10.30
N ALA A 108 -0.57 8.34 9.33
CA ALA A 108 -1.67 8.97 8.60
C ALA A 108 -2.83 9.31 9.56
N ARG A 109 -3.35 10.52 9.44
CA ARG A 109 -4.45 11.03 10.30
C ARG A 109 -5.82 10.57 9.82
N LYS A 110 -5.97 10.26 8.55
CA LYS A 110 -7.16 9.68 7.91
C LYS A 110 -6.76 8.94 6.65
N VAL A 111 -7.51 7.90 6.32
CA VAL A 111 -7.50 7.26 5.00
C VAL A 111 -8.89 7.41 4.41
N LEU A 112 -8.95 7.88 3.16
CA LEU A 112 -10.17 8.10 2.40
C LEU A 112 -10.11 7.30 1.10
N SER A 113 -11.25 6.75 0.70
CA SER A 113 -11.37 6.14 -0.63
C SER A 113 -11.58 7.20 -1.69
N LYS A 114 -10.90 7.07 -2.84
CA LYS A 114 -11.14 7.90 -4.05
C LYS A 114 -12.57 7.76 -4.60
N SER A 115 -13.30 6.69 -4.24
CA SER A 115 -14.71 6.51 -4.64
C SER A 115 -15.69 7.36 -3.84
N ARG A 116 -15.24 7.97 -2.72
CA ARG A 116 -16.08 8.84 -1.91
C ARG A 116 -16.23 10.23 -2.53
N PRO A 117 -17.34 10.92 -2.26
CA PRO A 117 -17.51 12.30 -2.71
C PRO A 117 -16.38 13.20 -2.23
N LEU A 118 -15.92 14.11 -3.09
CA LEU A 118 -14.83 15.05 -2.80
C LEU A 118 -15.12 15.93 -1.57
N GLN A 119 -16.40 16.14 -1.25
CA GLN A 119 -16.84 16.84 -0.04
C GLN A 119 -16.32 16.20 1.26
N GLU A 120 -16.13 14.87 1.30
CA GLU A 120 -15.55 14.20 2.48
C GLU A 120 -14.09 14.59 2.68
N THR A 121 -13.33 14.70 1.58
CA THR A 121 -11.94 15.19 1.63
C THR A 121 -11.89 16.63 2.14
N LEU A 122 -12.75 17.50 1.63
CA LEU A 122 -12.85 18.89 2.10
C LEU A 122 -13.23 18.99 3.57
N ALA A 123 -14.22 18.20 4.01
CA ALA A 123 -14.63 18.15 5.41
C ALA A 123 -13.49 17.68 6.31
N THR A 124 -12.72 16.68 5.86
CA THR A 124 -11.54 16.16 6.57
C THR A 124 -10.46 17.24 6.72
N VAL A 125 -10.11 17.93 5.63
CA VAL A 125 -9.11 19.02 5.64
C VAL A 125 -9.55 20.14 6.57
N ARG A 126 -10.83 20.54 6.52
CA ARG A 126 -11.40 21.58 7.41
C ARG A 126 -11.31 21.19 8.89
N ARG A 127 -11.68 19.96 9.23
CA ARG A 127 -11.58 19.45 10.62
C ARG A 127 -10.14 19.46 11.11
N LEU A 128 -9.18 19.03 10.27
CA LEU A 128 -7.76 19.03 10.60
C LEU A 128 -7.21 20.44 10.78
N GLU A 129 -7.64 21.42 9.97
CA GLU A 129 -7.30 22.83 10.15
C GLU A 129 -7.75 23.36 11.51
N GLN A 130 -8.95 22.95 11.95
CA GLN A 130 -9.53 23.31 13.24
C GLN A 130 -8.91 22.53 14.43
N GLY A 131 -7.99 21.61 14.18
CA GLY A 131 -7.40 20.74 15.21
C GLY A 131 -8.35 19.66 15.73
N LEU A 132 -9.47 19.42 15.02
CA LEU A 132 -10.47 18.44 15.41
C LEU A 132 -10.06 17.01 14.97
N PRO A 133 -10.46 15.99 15.72
CA PRO A 133 -10.21 14.61 15.35
C PRO A 133 -10.97 14.26 14.06
N VAL A 134 -10.36 13.49 13.17
CA VAL A 134 -10.95 13.04 11.90
C VAL A 134 -11.22 11.53 11.90
N MET A 135 -10.79 10.84 12.94
CA MET A 135 -11.09 9.42 13.22
C MET A 135 -11.43 9.28 14.70
N THR A 136 -12.33 8.36 15.00
CA THR A 136 -12.58 7.92 16.38
C THR A 136 -11.53 6.94 16.83
N SER A 137 -11.40 6.71 18.14
CA SER A 137 -10.49 5.66 18.68
C SER A 137 -10.86 4.28 18.16
N ASP A 138 -12.15 3.99 18.03
CA ASP A 138 -12.65 2.70 17.54
C ASP A 138 -12.33 2.49 16.04
N GLU A 139 -12.45 3.53 15.21
CA GLU A 139 -12.02 3.48 13.80
C GLU A 139 -10.52 3.19 13.69
N VAL A 140 -9.70 3.84 14.49
CA VAL A 140 -8.25 3.62 14.53
C VAL A 140 -7.94 2.18 14.94
N GLU A 141 -8.54 1.69 16.04
CA GLU A 141 -8.29 0.34 16.53
C GLU A 141 -8.75 -0.73 15.53
N THR A 142 -9.92 -0.54 14.90
CA THR A 142 -10.42 -1.44 13.86
C THR A 142 -9.43 -1.56 12.70
N LEU A 143 -8.91 -0.44 12.20
CA LEU A 143 -7.93 -0.44 11.11
C LEU A 143 -6.61 -1.09 11.52
N LEU A 144 -6.15 -0.84 12.75
CA LEU A 144 -4.93 -1.45 13.27
C LEU A 144 -5.10 -2.97 13.48
N GLN A 145 -6.29 -3.45 13.85
CA GLN A 145 -6.59 -4.88 13.93
C GLN A 145 -6.51 -5.54 12.55
N HIS A 146 -7.11 -4.95 11.52
CA HIS A 146 -6.99 -5.44 10.14
C HIS A 146 -5.53 -5.52 9.69
N TRP A 147 -4.73 -4.47 9.97
CA TRP A 147 -3.30 -4.48 9.65
C TRP A 147 -2.55 -5.60 10.37
N ARG A 148 -2.83 -5.83 11.68
CA ARG A 148 -2.18 -6.91 12.44
C ARG A 148 -2.54 -8.27 11.88
N SER A 149 -3.82 -8.49 11.52
CA SER A 149 -4.30 -9.74 10.92
C SER A 149 -3.63 -10.01 9.59
N ASP A 150 -3.65 -9.04 8.66
CA ASP A 150 -3.02 -9.16 7.34
C ASP A 150 -1.51 -9.45 7.46
N ARG A 151 -0.84 -8.80 8.44
CA ARG A 151 0.57 -9.03 8.67
C ARG A 151 0.86 -10.42 9.24
N ALA A 152 0.06 -10.88 10.21
CA ALA A 152 0.21 -12.22 10.78
C ALA A 152 -0.01 -13.31 9.72
N GLU A 153 -1.01 -13.13 8.85
CA GLU A 153 -1.26 -14.03 7.73
C GLU A 153 -0.10 -14.03 6.73
N SER A 154 0.43 -12.84 6.39
CA SER A 154 1.57 -12.70 5.48
C SER A 154 2.82 -13.36 6.05
N GLU A 155 3.08 -13.18 7.35
CA GLU A 155 4.21 -13.81 8.04
C GLU A 155 4.05 -15.34 8.09
N SER A 156 2.85 -15.84 8.43
CA SER A 156 2.57 -17.28 8.42
C SER A 156 2.81 -17.90 7.04
N ARG A 157 2.35 -17.22 5.98
CA ARG A 157 2.56 -17.66 4.59
C ARG A 157 4.05 -17.67 4.23
N ARG A 158 4.79 -16.64 4.61
CA ARG A 158 6.24 -16.56 4.39
C ARG A 158 6.97 -17.71 5.07
N GLN A 159 6.64 -18.03 6.31
CA GLN A 159 7.21 -19.15 7.04
C GLN A 159 6.95 -20.50 6.34
N LEU A 160 5.76 -20.68 5.76
CA LEU A 160 5.46 -21.88 4.96
C LEU A 160 6.38 -21.99 3.75
N LEU A 161 6.63 -20.90 3.03
CA LEU A 161 7.60 -20.90 1.91
C LEU A 161 9.04 -21.18 2.37
N GLU A 162 9.44 -20.68 3.52
CA GLU A 162 10.77 -20.90 4.09
C GLU A 162 11.02 -22.36 4.47
N ARG A 163 9.98 -23.13 4.80
CA ARG A 163 10.05 -24.57 5.07
C ARG A 163 10.37 -25.41 3.81
N LEU A 164 10.17 -24.84 2.61
CA LEU A 164 10.46 -25.54 1.37
C LEU A 164 11.98 -25.59 1.09
N THR A 165 12.47 -26.76 0.73
CA THR A 165 13.82 -26.89 0.19
C THR A 165 13.95 -26.18 -1.17
N PRO A 166 15.17 -25.85 -1.64
CA PRO A 166 15.36 -25.24 -2.96
C PRO A 166 14.74 -26.05 -4.11
N ARG A 167 14.77 -27.39 -4.02
CA ARG A 167 14.15 -28.28 -5.03
C ARG A 167 12.64 -28.21 -5.00
N GLU A 168 12.02 -28.22 -3.82
CA GLU A 168 10.58 -28.08 -3.66
C GLU A 168 10.10 -26.71 -4.15
N ARG A 169 10.83 -25.62 -3.87
CA ARG A 169 10.53 -24.29 -4.43
C ARG A 169 10.58 -24.28 -5.95
N ALA A 170 11.57 -24.91 -6.55
CA ALA A 170 11.66 -25.01 -8.01
C ALA A 170 10.47 -25.76 -8.60
N VAL A 171 10.06 -26.89 -7.97
CA VAL A 171 8.87 -27.64 -8.39
C VAL A 171 7.61 -26.80 -8.23
N LEU A 172 7.42 -26.14 -7.11
CA LEU A 172 6.26 -25.26 -6.86
C LEU A 172 6.17 -24.13 -7.90
N GLY A 173 7.30 -23.49 -8.24
CA GLY A 173 7.35 -22.46 -9.29
C GLY A 173 6.95 -23.00 -10.67
N GLN A 174 7.32 -24.24 -11.00
CA GLN A 174 6.90 -24.88 -12.25
C GLN A 174 5.39 -25.19 -12.26
N LEU A 175 4.85 -25.62 -11.11
CA LEU A 175 3.41 -25.85 -10.95
C LEU A 175 2.60 -24.55 -11.06
N GLN A 176 3.12 -23.43 -10.54
CA GLN A 176 2.51 -22.10 -10.71
C GLN A 176 2.45 -21.65 -12.17
N MET A 177 3.42 -22.09 -13.00
CA MET A 177 3.42 -21.88 -14.46
C MET A 177 2.46 -22.83 -15.21
N GLY A 178 1.68 -23.66 -14.49
CA GLY A 178 0.74 -24.62 -15.07
C GLY A 178 1.39 -25.88 -15.62
N ARG A 179 2.67 -26.14 -15.35
CA ARG A 179 3.36 -27.35 -15.86
C ARG A 179 2.89 -28.60 -15.12
N THR A 180 2.74 -29.68 -15.88
CA THR A 180 2.40 -31.01 -15.35
C THR A 180 3.62 -31.68 -14.70
N VAL A 181 3.39 -32.65 -13.81
CA VAL A 181 4.45 -33.47 -13.19
C VAL A 181 5.39 -34.08 -14.25
N ARG A 182 4.83 -34.52 -15.39
CA ARG A 182 5.60 -35.11 -16.50
C ARG A 182 6.54 -34.08 -17.16
N GLU A 183 6.05 -32.86 -17.39
CA GLU A 183 6.86 -31.77 -17.96
C GLU A 183 7.96 -31.33 -17.00
N ILE A 184 7.65 -31.24 -15.71
CA ILE A 184 8.62 -30.91 -14.66
C ILE A 184 9.71 -31.97 -14.58
N ALA A 185 9.33 -33.26 -14.61
CA ALA A 185 10.25 -34.38 -14.58
C ALA A 185 11.25 -34.33 -15.77
N ARG A 186 10.73 -34.08 -16.99
CA ARG A 186 11.55 -33.91 -18.20
C ARG A 186 12.49 -32.71 -18.10
N ALA A 187 11.99 -31.56 -17.70
CA ALA A 187 12.76 -30.31 -17.60
C ALA A 187 13.86 -30.41 -16.54
N SER A 188 13.61 -31.14 -15.45
CA SER A 188 14.57 -31.32 -14.34
C SER A 188 15.44 -32.54 -14.46
N VAL A 189 15.29 -33.36 -15.53
CA VAL A 189 16.05 -34.63 -15.79
C VAL A 189 15.92 -35.59 -14.60
N VAL A 190 14.71 -35.75 -14.07
CA VAL A 190 14.37 -36.68 -12.98
C VAL A 190 13.16 -37.55 -13.33
N SER A 191 12.88 -38.59 -12.53
CA SER A 191 11.69 -39.41 -12.72
C SER A 191 10.41 -38.68 -12.29
N GLU A 192 9.27 -39.01 -12.89
CA GLU A 192 7.96 -38.53 -12.42
C GLU A 192 7.70 -38.91 -10.97
N ALA A 193 8.15 -40.08 -10.52
CA ALA A 193 8.03 -40.52 -9.13
C ALA A 193 8.76 -39.57 -8.18
N THR A 194 9.96 -39.08 -8.57
CA THR A 194 10.70 -38.08 -7.79
C THR A 194 9.92 -36.77 -7.66
N VAL A 195 9.34 -36.27 -8.77
CA VAL A 195 8.53 -35.03 -8.73
C VAL A 195 7.28 -35.24 -7.88
N ARG A 196 6.58 -36.38 -7.99
CA ARG A 196 5.40 -36.70 -7.15
C ARG A 196 5.74 -36.72 -5.67
N THR A 197 6.91 -37.26 -5.29
CA THR A 197 7.38 -37.21 -3.89
C THR A 197 7.61 -35.79 -3.42
N GLN A 198 8.21 -34.92 -4.24
CA GLN A 198 8.39 -33.52 -3.91
C GLN A 198 7.06 -32.78 -3.79
N VAL A 199 6.11 -33.02 -4.70
CA VAL A 199 4.75 -32.47 -4.60
C VAL A 199 4.08 -32.92 -3.30
N LYS A 200 4.12 -34.21 -2.96
CA LYS A 200 3.58 -34.72 -1.70
C LYS A 200 4.20 -34.02 -0.47
N SER A 201 5.50 -33.81 -0.49
CA SER A 201 6.20 -33.08 0.58
C SER A 201 5.75 -31.64 0.67
N ILE A 202 5.58 -30.92 -0.46
CA ILE A 202 5.05 -29.54 -0.50
C ILE A 202 3.63 -29.51 0.10
N LEU A 203 2.73 -30.44 -0.30
CA LEU A 203 1.38 -30.50 0.23
C LEU A 203 1.38 -30.69 1.74
N GLY A 204 2.23 -31.59 2.27
CA GLY A 204 2.37 -31.80 3.71
C GLY A 204 2.90 -30.57 4.45
N LYS A 205 3.87 -29.83 3.88
CA LYS A 205 4.42 -28.62 4.48
C LYS A 205 3.46 -27.44 4.47
N PHE A 206 2.60 -27.39 3.44
CA PHE A 206 1.56 -26.37 3.32
C PHE A 206 0.25 -26.74 4.00
N GLU A 207 0.17 -27.97 4.53
CA GLU A 207 -1.03 -28.51 5.16
C GLU A 207 -2.27 -28.47 4.26
N VAL A 208 -2.06 -28.70 2.96
CA VAL A 208 -3.12 -28.71 1.94
C VAL A 208 -3.26 -30.07 1.30
N SER A 209 -4.48 -30.40 0.82
CA SER A 209 -4.81 -31.72 0.27
C SER A 209 -4.64 -31.82 -1.25
N SER A 210 -4.47 -30.70 -1.95
CA SER A 210 -4.38 -30.72 -3.42
C SER A 210 -3.29 -29.79 -3.98
N GLN A 211 -2.77 -30.18 -5.15
CA GLN A 211 -1.82 -29.37 -5.90
C GLN A 211 -2.37 -27.97 -6.24
N LEU A 212 -3.66 -27.90 -6.60
CA LEU A 212 -4.33 -26.63 -6.90
C LEU A 212 -4.36 -25.71 -5.68
N ALA A 213 -4.65 -26.26 -4.50
CA ALA A 213 -4.62 -25.49 -3.25
C ALA A 213 -3.20 -24.99 -2.92
N ALA A 214 -2.16 -25.81 -3.13
CA ALA A 214 -0.78 -25.40 -2.93
C ALA A 214 -0.36 -24.27 -3.87
N VAL A 215 -0.73 -24.36 -5.14
CA VAL A 215 -0.47 -23.30 -6.15
C VAL A 215 -1.26 -22.04 -5.82
N GLY A 216 -2.53 -22.16 -5.44
CA GLY A 216 -3.37 -21.03 -5.01
C GLY A 216 -2.76 -20.28 -3.83
N LEU A 217 -2.32 -21.01 -2.80
CA LEU A 217 -1.64 -20.43 -1.63
C LEU A 217 -0.34 -19.71 -2.03
N ALA A 218 0.48 -20.34 -2.88
CA ALA A 218 1.74 -19.75 -3.36
C ALA A 218 1.52 -18.49 -4.21
N ASN A 219 0.47 -18.43 -5.04
CA ASN A 219 0.14 -17.25 -5.83
C ASN A 219 -0.33 -16.07 -4.95
N GLN A 220 -1.11 -16.33 -3.91
CA GLN A 220 -1.48 -15.31 -2.92
C GLN A 220 -0.26 -14.72 -2.22
N MET A 221 0.78 -15.53 -1.98
CA MET A 221 2.04 -15.08 -1.38
C MET A 221 2.84 -14.16 -2.31
N ALA A 222 2.85 -14.45 -3.62
CA ALA A 222 3.57 -13.64 -4.60
C ALA A 222 2.93 -12.24 -4.81
N GLN A 223 1.62 -12.11 -4.60
CA GLN A 223 0.89 -10.83 -4.75
C GLN A 223 1.02 -9.93 -3.51
N ALA A 224 1.45 -10.46 -2.38
CA ALA A 224 1.58 -9.74 -1.11
C ALA A 224 3.03 -9.23 -0.85
N SER A 225 3.97 -9.50 -1.77
CA SER A 225 5.38 -9.07 -1.70
C SER A 225 5.62 -7.84 -2.53
#